data_ef2860bdc794b036e4857950e7910210
#
_entry.id   ef2860bdc794b036e4857950e7910210
#
_cell.length_a   1.000
_cell.length_b   1.000
_cell.length_c   1.000
_cell.angle_alpha   90.00
_cell.angle_beta   90.00
_cell.angle_gamma   90.00
#
_symmetry.space_group_name_H-M   'P 1'
#
loop_
_entity.id
_entity.type
_entity.pdbx_description
1 polymer ?
#
loop_
_entity_poly.entity_id
_entity_poly.type
_entity_poly.pdbx_seq_one_letter_code
_entity_poly.pdbx_strand_id
1 'polypeptide(L)'
;MARKPREKSSSGIYHVLMQGVRRGLVFLDDEDYMYFIGILERLMFKETEDENGEGEAQRVRNYTLYAYCLMPDYFQLLLKEGEETVSNLVRRIASSYAVYFNGKYDRDGAIYRGRFASEPVETAERFDTVVRYIHQTPLREGKVTDLNEPTYSSWYDYVHKGRELPALCEVKEEYQLEDSAKVEELLCKPLEKGVKCLAPRKASVRLSDKQVQESIKTLVGGSGKVVFMNLSYGRQRTVLLELREKGASLRQLERLTGVGRNVIWRMK
;
A
#
# COMPACT_ATOMS: atom_id res chain seq x y z
N MET A 1 -6.14 -7.89 -21.15
CA MET A 1 -5.75 -6.47 -21.32
C MET A 1 -4.29 -6.32 -20.93
N ALA A 2 -3.46 -5.78 -21.82
CA ALA A 2 -2.07 -5.43 -21.52
C ALA A 2 -2.04 -4.35 -20.43
N ARG A 3 -1.16 -4.51 -19.43
CA ARG A 3 -1.00 -3.51 -18.36
C ARG A 3 -0.27 -2.29 -18.92
N LYS A 4 -0.78 -1.10 -18.63
CA LYS A 4 -0.09 0.15 -18.94
C LYS A 4 1.32 0.17 -18.34
N PRO A 5 2.33 0.69 -19.05
CA PRO A 5 3.64 0.99 -18.47
C PRO A 5 3.48 1.93 -17.26
N ARG A 6 4.48 1.92 -16.35
CA ARG A 6 4.52 2.93 -15.30
C ARG A 6 4.87 4.29 -15.88
N GLU A 7 4.26 5.31 -15.32
CA GLU A 7 4.61 6.70 -15.61
C GLU A 7 6.01 6.98 -15.06
N LYS A 8 6.86 7.61 -15.87
CA LYS A 8 8.21 7.99 -15.46
C LYS A 8 8.17 9.39 -14.87
N SER A 9 8.92 9.58 -13.79
CA SER A 9 9.10 10.88 -13.16
C SER A 9 10.24 11.64 -13.82
N SER A 10 10.05 12.93 -14.03
CA SER A 10 11.11 13.86 -14.48
C SER A 10 11.99 14.31 -13.31
N SER A 11 11.43 14.38 -12.10
CA SER A 11 12.16 14.69 -10.87
C SER A 11 12.94 13.49 -10.30
N GLY A 12 12.63 12.27 -10.77
CA GLY A 12 13.11 11.02 -10.20
C GLY A 12 12.44 10.64 -8.89
N ILE A 13 11.46 11.43 -8.40
CA ILE A 13 10.78 11.19 -7.12
C ILE A 13 9.47 10.41 -7.36
N TYR A 14 9.24 9.41 -6.52
CA TYR A 14 8.07 8.54 -6.63
C TYR A 14 7.43 8.30 -5.27
N HIS A 15 6.10 8.40 -5.24
CA HIS A 15 5.30 7.77 -4.19
C HIS A 15 5.07 6.31 -4.58
N VAL A 16 5.44 5.39 -3.73
CA VAL A 16 5.36 3.94 -3.94
C VAL A 16 4.42 3.31 -2.91
N LEU A 17 3.61 2.37 -3.35
CA LEU A 17 2.76 1.55 -2.48
C LEU A 17 2.81 0.08 -2.90
N MET A 18 3.02 -0.81 -1.95
CA MET A 18 2.98 -2.25 -2.17
C MET A 18 2.15 -2.95 -1.11
N GLN A 19 1.16 -3.72 -1.55
CA GLN A 19 0.16 -4.34 -0.68
C GLN A 19 0.31 -5.86 -0.63
N GLY A 20 0.02 -6.43 0.53
CA GLY A 20 -0.03 -7.88 0.75
C GLY A 20 -1.06 -8.60 -0.12
N VAL A 21 -0.79 -9.87 -0.43
CA VAL A 21 -1.72 -10.71 -1.19
C VAL A 21 -2.99 -10.98 -0.38
N ARG A 22 -4.16 -10.85 -1.00
CA ARG A 22 -5.47 -11.11 -0.38
C ARG A 22 -5.69 -10.39 0.97
N ARG A 23 -5.06 -9.25 1.21
CA ARG A 23 -4.97 -8.55 2.49
C ARG A 23 -4.32 -9.40 3.61
N GLY A 24 -3.48 -10.34 3.24
CA GLY A 24 -2.61 -10.99 4.20
C GLY A 24 -1.71 -9.94 4.84
N LEU A 25 -1.50 -10.07 6.13
CA LEU A 25 -0.54 -9.25 6.83
C LEU A 25 0.84 -9.48 6.20
N VAL A 26 1.56 -8.39 6.04
CA VAL A 26 2.94 -8.36 5.56
C VAL A 26 3.89 -8.24 6.75
N PHE A 27 3.41 -7.63 7.83
CA PHE A 27 4.12 -7.50 9.09
C PHE A 27 3.26 -8.10 10.20
N LEU A 28 3.78 -9.07 10.96
CA LEU A 28 3.07 -9.78 12.00
C LEU A 28 3.55 -9.39 13.41
N ASP A 29 4.82 -9.01 13.54
CA ASP A 29 5.44 -8.60 14.78
C ASP A 29 6.49 -7.49 14.56
N ASP A 30 7.01 -6.96 15.66
CA ASP A 30 7.98 -5.85 15.64
C ASP A 30 9.28 -6.21 14.91
N GLU A 31 9.71 -7.47 14.96
CA GLU A 31 10.89 -7.96 14.27
C GLU A 31 10.74 -7.83 12.75
N ASP A 32 9.54 -8.08 12.22
CA ASP A 32 9.24 -7.95 10.80
C ASP A 32 9.41 -6.50 10.32
N TYR A 33 8.90 -5.54 11.10
CA TYR A 33 9.06 -4.12 10.79
C TYR A 33 10.54 -3.69 10.84
N MET A 34 11.24 -4.10 11.89
CA MET A 34 12.66 -3.76 12.05
C MET A 34 13.53 -4.39 10.95
N TYR A 35 13.23 -5.63 10.57
CA TYR A 35 13.94 -6.29 9.47
C TYR A 35 13.70 -5.55 8.14
N PHE A 36 12.47 -5.10 7.88
CA PHE A 36 12.16 -4.32 6.68
C PHE A 36 12.90 -2.98 6.67
N ILE A 37 12.93 -2.27 7.79
CA ILE A 37 13.69 -1.02 7.95
C ILE A 37 15.19 -1.28 7.68
N GLY A 38 15.74 -2.36 8.20
CA GLY A 38 17.11 -2.77 7.93
C GLY A 38 17.39 -3.08 6.45
N ILE A 39 16.40 -3.56 5.69
CA ILE A 39 16.52 -3.70 4.23
C ILE A 39 16.60 -2.32 3.57
N LEU A 40 15.73 -1.36 3.96
CA LEU A 40 15.77 0.00 3.42
C LEU A 40 17.16 0.62 3.66
N GLU A 41 17.68 0.53 4.88
CA GLU A 41 18.99 1.06 5.25
C GLU A 41 20.12 0.42 4.42
N ARG A 42 20.17 -0.90 4.38
CA ARG A 42 21.21 -1.64 3.66
C ARG A 42 21.23 -1.36 2.15
N LEU A 43 20.08 -1.15 1.55
CA LEU A 43 19.97 -0.87 0.10
C LEU A 43 20.17 0.61 -0.24
N MET A 44 20.23 1.50 0.75
CA MET A 44 20.37 2.95 0.52
C MET A 44 21.72 3.30 -0.12
N PHE A 45 22.72 2.53 0.13
CA PHE A 45 24.06 2.73 -0.41
C PHE A 45 24.53 1.47 -1.14
N LYS A 46 25.35 1.68 -2.16
CA LYS A 46 26.03 0.65 -2.92
C LYS A 46 27.52 0.90 -2.81
N GLU A 47 28.27 -0.13 -2.52
CA GLU A 47 29.72 -0.10 -2.62
C GLU A 47 30.11 -0.33 -4.10
N THR A 48 30.88 0.56 -4.66
CA THR A 48 31.45 0.42 -6.00
C THR A 48 32.95 0.22 -5.86
N GLU A 49 33.45 -0.88 -6.39
CA GLU A 49 34.89 -1.09 -6.53
C GLU A 49 35.39 -0.22 -7.69
N ASP A 50 36.58 0.34 -7.58
CA ASP A 50 37.26 0.99 -8.71
C ASP A 50 37.44 -0.01 -9.87
N GLU A 51 37.30 0.45 -11.10
CA GLU A 51 37.45 -0.40 -12.30
C GLU A 51 38.78 -1.15 -12.36
N ASN A 52 39.78 -0.72 -11.59
CA ASN A 52 41.13 -1.36 -11.51
C ASN A 52 41.37 -2.20 -10.25
N GLY A 53 40.39 -2.25 -9.28
CA GLY A 53 40.49 -3.06 -8.07
C GLY A 53 41.56 -2.64 -7.06
N GLU A 54 42.19 -1.48 -7.22
CA GLU A 54 43.29 -0.96 -6.38
C GLU A 54 42.88 0.23 -5.50
N GLY A 55 41.63 0.74 -5.65
CA GLY A 55 41.13 1.87 -4.87
C GLY A 55 40.25 1.45 -3.69
N GLU A 56 40.06 2.38 -2.73
CA GLU A 56 39.05 2.22 -1.69
C GLU A 56 37.65 2.17 -2.28
N ALA A 57 36.83 1.20 -1.86
CA ALA A 57 35.44 1.08 -2.27
C ALA A 57 34.69 2.36 -1.97
N GLN A 58 34.16 3.02 -3.00
CA GLN A 58 33.36 4.23 -2.83
C GLN A 58 31.92 3.86 -2.50
N ARG A 59 31.38 4.49 -1.45
CA ARG A 59 30.00 4.32 -1.05
C ARG A 59 29.12 5.32 -1.78
N VAL A 60 28.43 4.87 -2.84
CA VAL A 60 27.55 5.71 -3.66
C VAL A 60 26.10 5.53 -3.19
N ARG A 61 25.37 6.64 -3.14
CA ARG A 61 23.96 6.64 -2.76
C ARG A 61 23.11 6.00 -3.87
N ASN A 62 22.50 4.87 -3.58
CA ASN A 62 21.66 4.13 -4.52
C ASN A 62 20.25 4.74 -4.66
N TYR A 63 19.74 5.35 -3.60
CA TYR A 63 18.47 6.09 -3.60
C TYR A 63 18.39 7.01 -2.39
N THR A 64 17.49 8.00 -2.45
CA THR A 64 17.15 8.84 -1.30
C THR A 64 15.75 8.46 -0.80
N LEU A 65 15.61 8.21 0.50
CA LEU A 65 14.33 7.98 1.14
C LEU A 65 13.90 9.27 1.82
N TYR A 66 12.70 9.75 1.48
CA TYR A 66 12.12 10.97 2.10
C TYR A 66 11.10 10.63 3.17
N ALA A 67 10.22 9.65 2.92
CA ALA A 67 9.25 9.22 3.91
C ALA A 67 8.89 7.75 3.74
N TYR A 68 8.50 7.11 4.84
CA TYR A 68 7.91 5.77 4.82
C TYR A 68 6.81 5.63 5.86
N CYS A 69 5.90 4.69 5.60
CA CYS A 69 4.92 4.20 6.55
C CYS A 69 4.66 2.72 6.30
N LEU A 70 4.88 1.91 7.33
CA LEU A 70 4.69 0.46 7.30
C LEU A 70 3.39 0.14 8.03
N MET A 71 2.40 -0.31 7.28
CA MET A 71 1.10 -0.74 7.80
C MET A 71 1.02 -2.27 7.79
N PRO A 72 0.21 -2.89 8.65
CA PRO A 72 0.22 -4.36 8.77
C PRO A 72 0.07 -5.13 7.45
N ASP A 73 -0.63 -4.59 6.46
CA ASP A 73 -0.92 -5.27 5.18
C ASP A 73 -0.35 -4.58 3.94
N TYR A 74 0.40 -3.48 4.11
CA TYR A 74 1.09 -2.77 3.02
C TYR A 74 2.18 -1.84 3.54
N PHE A 75 3.01 -1.34 2.63
CA PHE A 75 3.92 -0.24 2.92
C PHE A 75 3.82 0.87 1.88
N GLN A 76 4.18 2.08 2.30
CA GLN A 76 4.32 3.25 1.46
C GLN A 76 5.72 3.84 1.63
N LEU A 77 6.30 4.31 0.51
CA LEU A 77 7.59 4.98 0.47
C LEU A 77 7.48 6.23 -0.40
N LEU A 78 8.12 7.32 0.01
CA LEU A 78 8.46 8.45 -0.85
C LEU A 78 9.96 8.42 -1.04
N LEU A 79 10.41 8.19 -2.26
CA LEU A 79 11.82 8.02 -2.56
C LEU A 79 12.21 8.66 -3.89
N LYS A 80 13.49 9.01 -4.01
CA LYS A 80 14.11 9.47 -5.25
C LYS A 80 15.06 8.42 -5.79
N GLU A 81 14.98 8.14 -7.08
CA GLU A 81 15.94 7.29 -7.79
C GLU A 81 17.36 7.89 -7.67
N GLY A 82 18.33 7.02 -7.51
CA GLY A 82 19.74 7.31 -7.61
C GLY A 82 20.36 6.49 -8.74
N GLU A 83 21.31 5.64 -8.40
CA GLU A 83 21.95 4.73 -9.36
C GLU A 83 20.98 3.66 -9.89
N GLU A 84 19.99 3.29 -9.12
CA GLU A 84 19.04 2.25 -9.46
C GLU A 84 17.64 2.83 -9.70
N THR A 85 16.95 2.31 -10.71
CA THR A 85 15.56 2.70 -10.97
C THR A 85 14.63 2.26 -9.85
N VAL A 86 13.54 3.01 -9.61
CA VAL A 86 12.51 2.64 -8.63
C VAL A 86 11.99 1.22 -8.84
N SER A 87 11.92 0.77 -10.10
CA SER A 87 11.42 -0.57 -10.43
C SER A 87 12.33 -1.68 -9.92
N ASN A 88 13.64 -1.51 -10.06
CA ASN A 88 14.63 -2.47 -9.58
C ASN A 88 14.76 -2.41 -8.05
N LEU A 89 14.86 -1.20 -7.51
CA LEU A 89 14.95 -0.97 -6.08
C LEU A 89 13.80 -1.62 -5.32
N VAL A 90 12.55 -1.29 -5.68
CA VAL A 90 11.37 -1.84 -4.99
C VAL A 90 11.26 -3.35 -5.17
N ARG A 91 11.68 -3.89 -6.32
CA ARG A 91 11.76 -5.34 -6.53
C ARG A 91 12.75 -5.98 -5.56
N ARG A 92 13.94 -5.38 -5.37
CA ARG A 92 14.96 -5.87 -4.43
C ARG A 92 14.46 -5.82 -2.99
N ILE A 93 13.88 -4.69 -2.56
CA ILE A 93 13.27 -4.55 -1.23
C ILE A 93 12.23 -5.66 -1.02
N ALA A 94 11.27 -5.77 -1.93
CA ALA A 94 10.18 -6.73 -1.82
C ALA A 94 10.66 -8.19 -1.84
N SER A 95 11.64 -8.52 -2.68
CA SER A 95 12.17 -9.88 -2.77
C SER A 95 12.98 -10.25 -1.52
N SER A 96 13.84 -9.35 -1.02
CA SER A 96 14.60 -9.57 0.20
C SER A 96 13.70 -9.81 1.40
N TYR A 97 12.66 -9.00 1.52
CA TYR A 97 11.69 -9.18 2.60
C TYR A 97 10.86 -10.45 2.45
N ALA A 98 10.45 -10.79 1.21
CA ALA A 98 9.69 -12.01 0.96
C ALA A 98 10.46 -13.28 1.34
N VAL A 99 11.76 -13.33 1.08
CA VAL A 99 12.63 -14.45 1.49
C VAL A 99 12.65 -14.57 3.01
N TYR A 100 12.90 -13.47 3.72
CA TYR A 100 12.87 -13.44 5.19
C TYR A 100 11.54 -13.91 5.75
N PHE A 101 10.42 -13.29 5.28
CA PHE A 101 9.09 -13.56 5.78
C PHE A 101 8.67 -15.01 5.55
N ASN A 102 8.90 -15.55 4.36
CA ASN A 102 8.58 -16.93 4.05
C ASN A 102 9.43 -17.91 4.88
N GLY A 103 10.72 -17.63 5.07
CA GLY A 103 11.60 -18.44 5.93
C GLY A 103 11.19 -18.40 7.39
N LYS A 104 10.87 -17.20 7.94
CA LYS A 104 10.46 -17.05 9.35
C LYS A 104 9.16 -17.78 9.67
N TYR A 105 8.19 -17.74 8.75
CA TYR A 105 6.83 -18.27 8.98
C TYR A 105 6.55 -19.61 8.29
N ASP A 106 7.58 -20.29 7.79
CA ASP A 106 7.48 -21.58 7.07
C ASP A 106 6.39 -21.55 5.99
N ARG A 107 6.49 -20.56 5.09
CA ARG A 107 5.50 -20.30 4.06
C ARG A 107 6.11 -20.30 2.67
N ASP A 108 5.28 -20.69 1.71
CA ASP A 108 5.60 -20.63 0.29
C ASP A 108 4.75 -19.59 -0.44
N GLY A 109 5.32 -19.08 -1.55
CA GLY A 109 4.60 -18.26 -2.51
C GLY A 109 4.71 -16.76 -2.26
N ALA A 110 3.91 -16.01 -3.03
CA ALA A 110 3.96 -14.56 -3.02
C ALA A 110 3.30 -13.97 -1.77
N ILE A 111 4.01 -13.08 -1.09
CA ILE A 111 3.46 -12.29 0.03
C ILE A 111 2.80 -11.00 -0.46
N TYR A 112 3.20 -10.48 -1.62
CA TYR A 112 2.67 -9.24 -2.19
C TYR A 112 1.69 -9.47 -3.33
N ARG A 113 0.74 -8.56 -3.49
CA ARG A 113 -0.29 -8.59 -4.52
C ARG A 113 0.22 -8.06 -5.88
N GLY A 114 1.01 -8.86 -6.58
CA GLY A 114 1.54 -8.50 -7.89
C GLY A 114 2.59 -7.38 -7.81
N ARG A 115 2.60 -6.46 -8.78
CA ARG A 115 3.56 -5.36 -8.81
C ARG A 115 3.12 -4.21 -7.90
N PHE A 116 4.09 -3.48 -7.33
CA PHE A 116 3.83 -2.23 -6.60
C PHE A 116 3.14 -1.19 -7.51
N ALA A 117 2.40 -0.27 -6.91
CA ALA A 117 1.93 0.94 -7.54
C ALA A 117 2.97 2.05 -7.33
N SER A 118 3.16 2.92 -8.32
CA SER A 118 3.98 4.12 -8.21
C SER A 118 3.30 5.28 -8.92
N GLU A 119 3.52 6.45 -8.41
CA GLU A 119 3.05 7.71 -8.96
C GLU A 119 4.21 8.72 -8.90
N PRO A 120 4.51 9.43 -10.01
CA PRO A 120 5.56 10.46 -10.03
C PRO A 120 5.16 11.65 -9.15
N VAL A 121 6.18 12.27 -8.52
CA VAL A 121 6.03 13.46 -7.67
C VAL A 121 6.86 14.56 -8.29
N GLU A 122 6.20 15.44 -9.05
CA GLU A 122 6.89 16.39 -9.94
C GLU A 122 7.00 17.81 -9.37
N THR A 123 6.18 18.17 -8.39
CA THR A 123 6.16 19.54 -7.83
C THR A 123 6.38 19.52 -6.32
N ALA A 124 6.85 20.66 -5.78
CA ALA A 124 7.05 20.82 -4.34
C ALA A 124 5.74 20.65 -3.56
N GLU A 125 4.61 21.21 -4.07
CA GLU A 125 3.30 21.06 -3.42
C GLU A 125 2.85 19.59 -3.39
N ARG A 126 3.16 18.85 -4.49
CA ARG A 126 2.85 17.41 -4.52
C ARG A 126 3.71 16.63 -3.54
N PHE A 127 4.99 16.99 -3.42
CA PHE A 127 5.91 16.41 -2.45
C PHE A 127 5.38 16.61 -1.03
N ASP A 128 5.06 17.83 -0.63
CA ASP A 128 4.55 18.18 0.69
C ASP A 128 3.23 17.46 1.00
N THR A 129 2.38 17.36 -0.01
CA THR A 129 1.11 16.60 0.10
C THR A 129 1.36 15.12 0.37
N VAL A 130 2.31 14.50 -0.34
CA VAL A 130 2.62 13.07 -0.20
C VAL A 130 3.32 12.79 1.13
N VAL A 131 4.25 13.65 1.58
CA VAL A 131 4.89 13.54 2.90
C VAL A 131 3.83 13.53 4.00
N ARG A 132 2.93 14.54 4.00
CA ARG A 132 1.82 14.60 4.97
C ARG A 132 0.90 13.39 4.86
N TYR A 133 0.58 12.97 3.64
CA TYR A 133 -0.28 11.81 3.41
C TYR A 133 0.30 10.53 4.03
N ILE A 134 1.60 10.27 3.83
CA ILE A 134 2.29 9.09 4.35
C ILE A 134 2.30 9.12 5.87
N HIS A 135 2.70 10.24 6.49
CA HIS A 135 2.76 10.36 7.94
C HIS A 135 1.39 10.32 8.62
N GLN A 136 0.35 10.89 8.00
CA GLN A 136 -1.02 10.85 8.53
C GLN A 136 -1.74 9.53 8.28
N THR A 137 -1.14 8.59 7.56
CA THR A 137 -1.77 7.31 7.22
C THR A 137 -2.21 6.51 8.45
N PRO A 138 -1.41 6.32 9.51
CA PRO A 138 -1.83 5.58 10.70
C PRO A 138 -3.05 6.20 11.39
N LEU A 139 -3.08 7.53 11.51
CA LEU A 139 -4.20 8.28 12.08
C LEU A 139 -5.46 8.14 11.22
N ARG A 140 -5.35 8.33 9.91
CA ARG A 140 -6.47 8.23 8.96
C ARG A 140 -7.07 6.83 8.87
N GLU A 141 -6.28 5.80 9.13
CA GLU A 141 -6.75 4.40 9.19
C GLU A 141 -7.16 3.97 10.61
N GLY A 142 -7.17 4.89 11.57
CA GLY A 142 -7.61 4.63 12.94
C GLY A 142 -6.71 3.63 13.67
N LYS A 143 -5.42 3.59 13.34
CA LYS A 143 -4.44 2.75 14.02
C LYS A 143 -3.88 3.42 15.26
N VAL A 144 -3.85 4.73 15.24
CA VAL A 144 -3.46 5.62 16.34
C VAL A 144 -4.49 6.74 16.47
N THR A 145 -4.54 7.37 17.62
CA THR A 145 -5.37 8.56 17.90
C THR A 145 -4.57 9.84 17.83
N ASP A 146 -3.25 9.73 17.97
CA ASP A 146 -2.26 10.81 17.88
C ASP A 146 -1.07 10.35 17.03
N LEU A 147 -0.48 11.25 16.22
CA LEU A 147 0.69 10.93 15.38
C LEU A 147 1.97 10.70 16.19
N ASN A 148 2.01 11.16 17.45
CA ASN A 148 3.11 10.92 18.38
C ASN A 148 3.04 9.54 19.06
N GLU A 149 1.95 8.79 18.85
CA GLU A 149 1.91 7.39 19.27
C GLU A 149 2.91 6.54 18.44
N PRO A 150 3.54 5.53 19.07
CA PRO A 150 4.51 4.69 18.37
C PRO A 150 3.95 4.06 17.09
N THR A 151 4.61 4.33 15.97
CA THR A 151 4.29 3.77 14.66
C THR A 151 5.58 3.43 13.91
N TYR A 152 5.49 2.49 12.97
CA TYR A 152 6.59 2.19 12.06
C TYR A 152 6.54 3.12 10.85
N SER A 153 6.85 4.40 11.09
CA SER A 153 6.89 5.45 10.08
C SER A 153 8.06 6.39 10.30
N SER A 154 8.37 7.15 9.27
CA SER A 154 9.41 8.20 9.34
C SER A 154 8.96 9.45 10.13
N TRP A 155 7.82 9.43 10.79
CA TRP A 155 7.35 10.55 11.61
C TRP A 155 8.42 11.05 12.58
N TYR A 156 9.06 10.12 13.28
CA TYR A 156 10.10 10.46 14.25
C TYR A 156 11.36 11.07 13.63
N ASP A 157 11.70 10.72 12.39
CA ASP A 157 12.85 11.32 11.68
C ASP A 157 12.62 12.80 11.41
N TYR A 158 11.34 13.23 11.33
CA TYR A 158 10.93 14.61 11.09
C TYR A 158 10.76 15.42 12.39
N VAL A 159 10.15 14.84 13.40
CA VAL A 159 9.71 15.57 14.60
C VAL A 159 10.72 15.47 15.75
N HIS A 160 11.43 14.37 15.87
CA HIS A 160 12.37 14.15 16.96
C HIS A 160 13.82 14.11 16.46
N LYS A 161 14.51 15.24 16.54
CA LYS A 161 15.97 15.30 16.37
C LYS A 161 16.66 14.61 17.55
N GLY A 162 17.50 13.58 17.28
CA GLY A 162 18.34 12.99 18.30
C GLY A 162 18.00 11.57 18.74
N ARG A 163 17.44 10.77 17.85
CA ARG A 163 17.36 9.32 18.06
C ARG A 163 18.76 8.72 18.22
N GLU A 164 18.87 7.70 19.07
CA GLU A 164 20.06 6.86 19.18
C GLU A 164 20.43 6.16 17.85
N LEU A 165 19.47 6.07 16.92
CA LEU A 165 19.67 5.55 15.56
C LEU A 165 19.74 6.72 14.57
N PRO A 166 20.66 6.66 13.58
CA PRO A 166 20.72 7.67 12.52
C PRO A 166 19.38 7.73 11.77
N ALA A 167 18.93 8.95 11.47
CA ALA A 167 17.71 9.14 10.70
C ALA A 167 17.83 8.44 9.34
N LEU A 168 16.88 7.56 9.03
CA LEU A 168 16.86 6.84 7.77
C LEU A 168 16.45 7.75 6.62
N CYS A 169 15.57 8.73 6.90
CA CYS A 169 15.03 9.63 5.90
C CYS A 169 15.83 10.93 5.78
N GLU A 170 16.02 11.36 4.54
CA GLU A 170 16.49 12.72 4.25
C GLU A 170 15.31 13.68 4.37
N VAL A 171 15.36 14.53 5.38
CA VAL A 171 14.34 15.53 5.64
C VAL A 171 14.62 16.75 4.78
N LYS A 172 13.63 17.25 4.05
CA LYS A 172 13.72 18.46 3.24
C LYS A 172 14.13 19.66 4.10
N GLU A 173 14.96 20.57 3.57
CA GLU A 173 15.45 21.74 4.33
C GLU A 173 14.32 22.55 4.96
N GLU A 174 13.17 22.68 4.27
CA GLU A 174 12.00 23.40 4.77
C GLU A 174 11.40 22.78 6.03
N TYR A 175 11.65 21.50 6.33
CA TYR A 175 11.24 20.81 7.54
C TYR A 175 12.37 20.69 8.59
N GLN A 176 13.56 21.20 8.29
CA GLN A 176 14.70 21.20 9.22
C GLN A 176 14.64 22.38 10.19
N LEU A 177 13.45 22.72 10.66
CA LEU A 177 13.26 23.75 11.67
C LEU A 177 13.86 23.27 13.01
N GLU A 178 14.50 24.21 13.74
CA GLU A 178 14.99 23.91 15.08
C GLU A 178 13.85 23.61 16.06
N ASP A 179 12.68 24.14 15.78
CA ASP A 179 11.45 23.98 16.56
C ASP A 179 10.63 22.79 16.00
N SER A 180 10.68 21.67 16.71
CA SER A 180 9.93 20.46 16.37
C SER A 180 8.40 20.69 16.35
N ALA A 181 7.90 21.62 17.17
CA ALA A 181 6.47 21.94 17.20
C ALA A 181 5.98 22.57 15.88
N LYS A 182 6.83 23.39 15.23
CA LYS A 182 6.50 23.95 13.91
C LYS A 182 6.50 22.89 12.83
N VAL A 183 7.42 21.94 12.88
CA VAL A 183 7.45 20.80 11.93
C VAL A 183 6.19 19.95 12.10
N GLU A 184 5.84 19.66 13.36
CA GLU A 184 4.62 18.93 13.69
C GLU A 184 3.38 19.67 13.16
N GLU A 185 3.27 20.98 13.41
CA GLU A 185 2.16 21.81 12.89
C GLU A 185 2.06 21.71 11.34
N LEU A 186 3.19 21.79 10.63
CA LEU A 186 3.22 21.68 9.17
C LEU A 186 2.75 20.30 8.68
N LEU A 187 3.21 19.23 9.32
CA LEU A 187 2.90 17.86 8.93
C LEU A 187 1.48 17.43 9.35
N CYS A 188 0.94 18.01 10.43
CA CYS A 188 -0.42 17.78 10.91
C CYS A 188 -1.48 18.56 10.11
N LYS A 189 -1.11 19.52 9.24
CA LYS A 189 -2.08 20.24 8.42
C LYS A 189 -2.98 19.26 7.66
N PRO A 190 -4.32 19.42 7.75
CA PRO A 190 -5.24 18.55 7.06
C PRO A 190 -4.95 18.52 5.54
N LEU A 191 -5.09 17.35 4.95
CA LEU A 191 -5.02 17.24 3.50
C LEU A 191 -6.24 17.92 2.87
N GLU A 192 -6.03 18.59 1.75
CA GLU A 192 -7.10 19.25 1.01
C GLU A 192 -8.17 18.24 0.56
N LYS A 193 -9.43 18.69 0.54
CA LYS A 193 -10.54 17.86 0.07
C LYS A 193 -10.34 17.48 -1.40
N GLY A 194 -10.39 16.18 -1.69
CA GLY A 194 -10.25 15.68 -3.06
C GLY A 194 -8.82 15.33 -3.47
N VAL A 195 -7.82 15.54 -2.62
CA VAL A 195 -6.45 15.06 -2.86
C VAL A 195 -6.46 13.54 -3.01
N LYS A 196 -5.91 13.07 -4.14
CA LYS A 196 -5.74 11.65 -4.42
C LYS A 196 -4.26 11.31 -4.30
N CYS A 197 -3.94 10.43 -3.36
CA CYS A 197 -2.64 9.76 -3.26
C CYS A 197 -2.83 8.26 -3.44
N LEU A 198 -1.72 7.54 -3.66
CA LEU A 198 -1.77 6.08 -3.71
C LEU A 198 -2.36 5.55 -2.39
N ALA A 199 -3.39 4.75 -2.51
CA ALA A 199 -4.05 4.10 -1.39
C ALA A 199 -4.12 2.59 -1.63
N PRO A 200 -4.09 1.77 -0.57
CA PRO A 200 -4.30 0.34 -0.72
C PRO A 200 -5.65 0.09 -1.36
N ARG A 201 -5.70 -0.85 -2.28
CA ARG A 201 -6.97 -1.24 -2.89
C ARG A 201 -7.87 -1.76 -1.77
N LYS A 202 -8.99 -1.11 -1.55
CA LYS A 202 -10.02 -1.64 -0.65
C LYS A 202 -10.32 -3.07 -1.08
N ALA A 203 -10.39 -4.04 -0.16
CA ALA A 203 -10.90 -5.33 -0.53
C ALA A 203 -12.33 -5.11 -1.02
N SER A 204 -12.66 -5.60 -2.15
CA SER A 204 -14.02 -6.09 -2.30
C SER A 204 -14.18 -7.14 -1.21
N VAL A 205 -15.03 -6.90 -0.23
CA VAL A 205 -15.46 -7.92 0.71
C VAL A 205 -16.02 -9.03 -0.17
N ARG A 206 -15.20 -10.07 -0.43
CA ARG A 206 -15.71 -11.20 -1.18
C ARG A 206 -16.44 -12.07 -0.19
N LEU A 207 -17.74 -12.00 -0.26
CA LEU A 207 -18.59 -12.94 0.46
C LEU A 207 -18.21 -14.38 0.06
N SER A 208 -18.13 -15.27 1.01
CA SER A 208 -18.08 -16.71 0.71
C SER A 208 -19.41 -17.15 0.08
N ASP A 209 -19.40 -18.24 -0.66
CA ASP A 209 -20.64 -18.78 -1.25
C ASP A 209 -21.73 -19.02 -0.22
N LYS A 210 -21.34 -19.49 0.97
CA LYS A 210 -22.24 -19.69 2.10
C LYS A 210 -22.89 -18.37 2.54
N GLN A 211 -22.12 -17.30 2.68
CA GLN A 211 -22.65 -15.97 3.01
C GLN A 211 -23.54 -15.39 1.92
N VAL A 212 -23.21 -15.61 0.64
CA VAL A 212 -24.08 -15.19 -0.48
C VAL A 212 -25.39 -15.98 -0.46
N GLN A 213 -25.34 -17.30 -0.23
CA GLN A 213 -26.56 -18.14 -0.12
C GLN A 213 -27.44 -17.72 1.06
N GLU A 214 -26.87 -17.46 2.23
CA GLU A 214 -27.58 -16.96 3.40
C GLU A 214 -28.23 -15.60 3.12
N SER A 215 -27.52 -14.69 2.45
CA SER A 215 -28.05 -13.41 2.04
C SER A 215 -29.19 -13.54 1.03
N ILE A 216 -29.06 -14.46 0.04
CA ILE A 216 -30.16 -14.77 -0.90
C ILE A 216 -31.37 -15.29 -0.11
N LYS A 217 -31.16 -16.24 0.79
CA LYS A 217 -32.25 -16.83 1.60
C LYS A 217 -32.98 -15.75 2.41
N THR A 218 -32.25 -14.84 3.02
CA THR A 218 -32.83 -13.75 3.81
C THR A 218 -33.61 -12.75 2.93
N LEU A 219 -33.09 -12.40 1.76
CA LEU A 219 -33.70 -11.40 0.87
C LEU A 219 -34.88 -11.93 0.06
N VAL A 220 -34.91 -13.23 -0.21
CA VAL A 220 -35.88 -13.87 -1.10
C VAL A 220 -36.86 -14.76 -0.35
N GLY A 221 -36.57 -15.13 0.91
CA GLY A 221 -37.38 -16.06 1.69
C GLY A 221 -37.19 -17.54 1.30
N GLY A 222 -36.16 -17.85 0.49
CA GLY A 222 -35.85 -19.21 0.06
C GLY A 222 -34.45 -19.32 -0.56
N SER A 223 -33.96 -20.53 -0.75
CA SER A 223 -32.63 -20.77 -1.31
C SER A 223 -32.71 -21.62 -2.60
N GLY A 224 -31.75 -21.35 -3.51
CA GLY A 224 -31.60 -22.12 -4.74
C GLY A 224 -32.01 -21.36 -6.01
N LYS A 225 -31.47 -21.83 -7.15
CA LYS A 225 -31.63 -21.21 -8.46
C LYS A 225 -33.10 -21.10 -8.88
N VAL A 226 -33.88 -22.14 -8.64
CA VAL A 226 -35.30 -22.19 -9.04
C VAL A 226 -36.11 -21.12 -8.33
N VAL A 227 -35.91 -20.96 -7.02
CA VAL A 227 -36.60 -19.91 -6.24
C VAL A 227 -36.24 -18.53 -6.73
N PHE A 228 -34.96 -18.28 -7.03
CA PHE A 228 -34.49 -17.00 -7.53
C PHE A 228 -35.00 -16.68 -8.94
N MET A 229 -35.01 -17.65 -9.84
CA MET A 229 -35.47 -17.48 -11.22
C MET A 229 -36.98 -17.25 -11.32
N ASN A 230 -37.76 -17.68 -10.35
CA ASN A 230 -39.22 -17.44 -10.28
C ASN A 230 -39.58 -16.02 -9.77
N LEU A 231 -38.60 -15.23 -9.35
CA LEU A 231 -38.84 -13.82 -8.98
C LEU A 231 -39.11 -12.95 -10.23
N SER A 232 -39.89 -11.90 -10.07
CA SER A 232 -39.96 -10.88 -11.09
C SER A 232 -38.60 -10.27 -11.43
N TYR A 233 -38.41 -9.85 -12.68
CA TYR A 233 -37.14 -9.25 -13.10
C TYR A 233 -36.71 -8.06 -12.22
N GLY A 234 -37.65 -7.20 -11.82
CA GLY A 234 -37.33 -6.11 -10.90
C GLY A 234 -36.80 -6.57 -9.55
N ARG A 235 -37.39 -7.63 -8.99
CA ARG A 235 -36.92 -8.20 -7.72
C ARG A 235 -35.56 -8.88 -7.86
N GLN A 236 -35.34 -9.64 -8.94
CA GLN A 236 -34.03 -10.22 -9.25
C GLN A 236 -32.95 -9.14 -9.33
N ARG A 237 -33.24 -8.03 -10.05
CA ARG A 237 -32.33 -6.89 -10.21
C ARG A 237 -31.96 -6.27 -8.86
N THR A 238 -32.94 -5.94 -8.02
CA THR A 238 -32.71 -5.36 -6.69
C THR A 238 -31.79 -6.24 -5.83
N VAL A 239 -32.10 -7.53 -5.75
CA VAL A 239 -31.34 -8.48 -4.94
C VAL A 239 -29.91 -8.64 -5.48
N LEU A 240 -29.76 -8.74 -6.81
CA LEU A 240 -28.42 -8.87 -7.44
C LEU A 240 -27.56 -7.62 -7.24
N LEU A 241 -28.11 -6.43 -7.30
CA LEU A 241 -27.40 -5.18 -7.03
C LEU A 241 -26.96 -5.10 -5.57
N GLU A 242 -27.86 -5.40 -4.63
CA GLU A 242 -27.53 -5.42 -3.20
C GLU A 242 -26.42 -6.43 -2.86
N LEU A 243 -26.49 -7.63 -3.43
CA LEU A 243 -25.44 -8.64 -3.24
C LEU A 243 -24.08 -8.22 -3.84
N ARG A 244 -24.11 -7.48 -4.96
CA ARG A 244 -22.88 -6.90 -5.55
C ARG A 244 -22.29 -5.83 -4.65
N GLU A 245 -23.10 -4.96 -4.08
CA GLU A 245 -22.66 -3.94 -3.11
C GLU A 245 -22.05 -4.58 -1.86
N LYS A 246 -22.64 -5.67 -1.39
CA LYS A 246 -22.10 -6.50 -0.29
C LYS A 246 -20.83 -7.28 -0.66
N GLY A 247 -20.41 -7.28 -1.94
CA GLY A 247 -19.14 -7.86 -2.39
C GLY A 247 -19.24 -9.24 -3.04
N ALA A 248 -20.43 -9.69 -3.42
CA ALA A 248 -20.58 -10.92 -4.21
C ALA A 248 -20.02 -10.73 -5.63
N SER A 249 -19.22 -11.67 -6.11
CA SER A 249 -18.69 -11.62 -7.48
C SER A 249 -19.72 -12.07 -8.51
N LEU A 250 -19.60 -11.55 -9.75
CA LEU A 250 -20.49 -11.93 -10.84
C LEU A 250 -20.51 -13.46 -11.09
N ARG A 251 -19.37 -14.14 -10.90
CA ARG A 251 -19.28 -15.61 -11.02
C ARG A 251 -20.03 -16.34 -9.93
N GLN A 252 -19.99 -15.83 -8.70
CA GLN A 252 -20.76 -16.39 -7.58
C GLN A 252 -22.25 -16.20 -7.81
N LEU A 253 -22.68 -14.99 -8.20
CA LEU A 253 -24.08 -14.69 -8.47
C LEU A 253 -24.62 -15.55 -9.61
N GLU A 254 -23.90 -15.68 -10.74
CA GLU A 254 -24.29 -16.58 -11.83
C GLU A 254 -24.47 -18.02 -11.35
N ARG A 255 -23.49 -18.53 -10.59
CA ARG A 255 -23.53 -19.91 -10.09
C ARG A 255 -24.66 -20.16 -9.09
N LEU A 256 -24.94 -19.21 -8.22
CA LEU A 256 -25.90 -19.36 -7.14
C LEU A 256 -27.34 -18.99 -7.52
N THR A 257 -27.51 -18.06 -8.48
CA THR A 257 -28.84 -17.59 -8.90
C THR A 257 -29.28 -18.13 -10.26
N GLY A 258 -28.34 -18.56 -11.11
CA GLY A 258 -28.63 -18.98 -12.49
C GLY A 258 -28.72 -17.83 -13.49
N VAL A 259 -28.66 -16.57 -13.07
CA VAL A 259 -28.70 -15.41 -13.96
C VAL A 259 -27.31 -15.24 -14.60
N GLY A 260 -27.27 -15.13 -15.94
CA GLY A 260 -26.02 -15.03 -16.70
C GLY A 260 -25.20 -13.78 -16.35
N ARG A 261 -23.87 -13.91 -16.28
CA ARG A 261 -22.94 -12.82 -15.92
C ARG A 261 -23.12 -11.54 -16.74
N ASN A 262 -23.38 -11.65 -18.04
CA ASN A 262 -23.56 -10.51 -18.91
C ASN A 262 -24.85 -9.73 -18.57
N VAL A 263 -25.89 -10.44 -18.15
CA VAL A 263 -27.15 -9.84 -17.67
C VAL A 263 -26.91 -9.10 -16.37
N ILE A 264 -26.26 -9.76 -15.40
CA ILE A 264 -25.93 -9.15 -14.09
C ILE A 264 -25.01 -7.93 -14.26
N TRP A 265 -24.04 -7.99 -15.19
CA TRP A 265 -23.13 -6.89 -15.45
C TRP A 265 -23.81 -5.64 -16.01
N ARG A 266 -24.84 -5.82 -16.86
CA ARG A 266 -25.61 -4.73 -17.47
C ARG A 266 -26.60 -4.09 -16.50
N MET A 267 -26.91 -4.74 -15.38
CA MET A 267 -27.75 -4.15 -14.32
C MET A 267 -26.99 -3.01 -13.64
N LYS A 268 -27.52 -1.79 -13.77
CA LYS A 268 -26.99 -0.57 -13.15
C LYS A 268 -27.97 -0.09 -12.09
#